data_2436d8e4a7efe20a589f17ce69f2fc43
#
_entry.id   2436d8e4a7efe20a589f17ce69f2fc43
#
_cell.length_a   1.000
_cell.length_b   1.000
_cell.length_c   1.000
_cell.angle_alpha   90.00
_cell.angle_beta   90.00
_cell.angle_gamma   90.00
#
_symmetry.space_group_name_H-M   'P 1'
#
loop_
_entity.id
_entity.type
_entity.pdbx_description
1 polymer ?
#
loop_
_entity_poly.entity_id
_entity_poly.type
_entity_poly.pdbx_seq_one_letter_code
_entity_poly.pdbx_strand_id
1 'polypeptide(L)' 'DKEAAKKILALVPEEWIKTIPFLVRGHATTKTVQRIAKENPELYAVAKQEGDLPEKEREELREIITGIFQQKMNKHNIK' A
#
# COMPACT_ATOMS: atom_id res chain seq x y z
N ASP A 1 -9.35 -5.94 -5.49
CA ASP A 1 -9.54 -7.16 -4.71
C ASP A 1 -9.23 -6.89 -3.24
N LYS A 2 -10.17 -7.21 -2.35
CA LYS A 2 -10.03 -6.92 -0.92
C LYS A 2 -8.87 -7.68 -0.28
N GLU A 3 -8.67 -8.93 -0.69
CA GLU A 3 -7.58 -9.72 -0.13
C GLU A 3 -6.22 -9.16 -0.50
N ALA A 4 -6.06 -8.79 -1.77
CA ALA A 4 -4.82 -8.18 -2.22
C ALA A 4 -4.57 -6.86 -1.48
N ALA A 5 -5.62 -6.04 -1.34
CA ALA A 5 -5.50 -4.77 -0.65
C ALA A 5 -5.07 -4.97 0.80
N LYS A 6 -5.67 -5.93 1.50
CA LYS A 6 -5.29 -6.23 2.88
C LYS A 6 -3.83 -6.63 3.01
N LYS A 7 -3.37 -7.50 2.11
CA LYS A 7 -1.98 -7.97 2.13
C LYS A 7 -1.01 -6.82 1.91
N ILE A 8 -1.31 -5.97 0.95
CA ILE A 8 -0.44 -4.84 0.61
C ILE A 8 -0.43 -3.82 1.75
N LEU A 9 -1.60 -3.47 2.27
CA LEU A 9 -1.69 -2.48 3.34
C LEU A 9 -1.07 -2.97 4.64
N ALA A 10 -1.04 -4.28 4.86
CA ALA A 10 -0.39 -4.85 6.05
C ALA A 10 1.13 -4.64 6.04
N LEU A 11 1.71 -4.30 4.89
CA LEU A 11 3.14 -4.02 4.78
C LEU A 11 3.50 -2.61 5.25
N VAL A 12 2.50 -1.73 5.37
CA VAL A 12 2.72 -0.35 5.82
C VAL A 12 2.67 -0.32 7.34
N PRO A 13 3.59 0.40 8.01
CA PRO A 13 3.49 0.56 9.46
C PRO A 13 2.12 1.14 9.83
N GLU A 14 1.49 0.57 10.83
CA GLU A 14 0.17 1.00 11.26
C GLU A 14 0.14 2.47 11.64
N GLU A 15 1.23 2.96 12.22
CA GLU A 15 1.37 4.35 12.60
C GLU A 15 1.18 5.30 11.42
N TRP A 16 1.66 4.89 10.25
CA TRP A 16 1.55 5.70 9.04
C TRP A 16 0.10 5.78 8.56
N ILE A 17 -0.62 4.66 8.65
CA ILE A 17 -2.03 4.64 8.26
C ILE A 17 -2.83 5.53 9.20
N LYS A 18 -2.50 5.54 10.48
CA LYS A 18 -3.19 6.37 11.47
C LYS A 18 -2.99 7.87 11.24
N THR A 19 -1.93 8.26 10.52
CA THR A 19 -1.74 9.68 10.20
C THR A 19 -2.75 10.18 9.17
N ILE A 20 -3.39 9.27 8.43
CA ILE A 20 -4.42 9.66 7.47
C ILE A 20 -5.70 9.97 8.23
N PRO A 21 -6.36 11.12 7.97
CA PRO A 21 -7.61 11.44 8.66
C PRO A 21 -8.62 10.31 8.51
N PHE A 22 -9.28 9.97 9.59
CA PHE A 22 -10.19 8.82 9.66
C PHE A 22 -11.22 8.82 8.53
N LEU A 23 -11.82 9.98 8.25
CA LEU A 23 -12.90 10.07 7.27
C LEU A 23 -12.46 9.77 5.84
N VAL A 24 -11.18 10.00 5.52
CA VAL A 24 -10.68 9.78 4.16
C VAL A 24 -9.72 8.60 4.08
N ARG A 25 -9.50 7.91 5.19
CA ARG A 25 -8.53 6.83 5.26
C ARG A 25 -8.82 5.71 4.28
N GLY A 26 -10.07 5.26 4.23
CA GLY A 26 -10.47 4.21 3.29
C GLY A 26 -10.23 4.60 1.84
N HIS A 27 -10.58 5.84 1.50
CA HIS A 27 -10.40 6.34 0.15
C HIS A 27 -8.92 6.44 -0.22
N ALA A 28 -8.11 6.98 0.68
CA ALA A 28 -6.68 7.14 0.44
C ALA A 28 -5.96 5.80 0.28
N THR A 29 -6.27 4.84 1.14
CA THR A 29 -5.65 3.51 1.04
C THR A 29 -6.09 2.78 -0.21
N THR A 30 -7.38 2.89 -0.58
CA THR A 30 -7.89 2.28 -1.81
C THR A 30 -7.18 2.85 -3.03
N LYS A 31 -7.01 4.16 -3.10
CA LYS A 31 -6.32 4.78 -4.22
C LYS A 31 -4.87 4.35 -4.31
N THR A 32 -4.22 4.22 -3.17
CA THR A 32 -2.83 3.75 -3.13
C THR A 32 -2.71 2.34 -3.70
N VAL A 33 -3.61 1.45 -3.29
CA VAL A 33 -3.60 0.08 -3.80
C VAL A 33 -3.90 0.05 -5.30
N GLN A 34 -4.86 0.87 -5.76
CA GLN A 34 -5.18 0.95 -7.17
C GLN A 34 -4.00 1.45 -8.00
N ARG A 35 -3.25 2.39 -7.46
CA ARG A 35 -2.05 2.88 -8.12
C ARG A 35 -1.02 1.76 -8.28
N ILE A 36 -0.82 0.97 -7.23
CA ILE A 36 0.10 -0.17 -7.28
C ILE A 36 -0.37 -1.18 -8.30
N ALA A 37 -1.67 -1.47 -8.34
CA ALA A 37 -2.21 -2.41 -9.30
C ALA A 37 -1.99 -1.94 -10.75
N LYS A 38 -2.07 -0.64 -10.98
CA LYS A 38 -1.89 -0.07 -12.29
C LYS A 38 -0.43 -0.03 -12.72
N GLU A 39 0.44 0.40 -11.81
CA GLU A 39 1.87 0.56 -12.11
C GLU A 39 2.67 -0.74 -12.02
N ASN A 40 2.20 -1.67 -11.19
CA ASN A 40 2.90 -2.93 -10.94
C ASN A 40 1.92 -4.10 -11.02
N PRO A 41 1.32 -4.35 -12.19
CA PRO A 41 0.28 -5.37 -12.30
C PRO A 41 0.77 -6.77 -11.95
N GLU A 42 2.04 -7.08 -12.19
CA GLU A 42 2.59 -8.39 -11.87
C GLU A 42 2.65 -8.63 -10.37
N LEU A 43 3.10 -7.63 -9.62
CA LEU A 43 3.15 -7.72 -8.16
C LEU A 43 1.75 -7.78 -7.57
N TYR A 44 0.84 -7.00 -8.15
CA TYR A 44 -0.54 -7.03 -7.67
C TYR A 44 -1.17 -8.40 -7.92
N ALA A 45 -0.87 -9.04 -9.05
CA ALA A 45 -1.37 -10.37 -9.34
C ALA A 45 -0.88 -11.39 -8.32
N VAL A 46 0.38 -11.26 -7.87
CA VAL A 46 0.91 -12.12 -6.81
C VAL A 46 0.13 -11.90 -5.51
N ALA A 47 -0.20 -10.66 -5.20
CA ALA A 47 -0.96 -10.34 -3.99
C ALA A 47 -2.38 -10.91 -4.02
N LYS A 48 -2.94 -11.15 -5.21
CA LYS A 48 -4.27 -11.75 -5.35
C LYS A 48 -4.29 -13.25 -5.16
N GLN A 49 -3.13 -13.91 -5.20
CA GLN A 49 -3.04 -15.35 -5.03
C GLN A 49 -3.36 -15.74 -3.59
N GLU A 50 -3.84 -16.98 -3.42
CA GLU A 50 -4.11 -17.49 -2.09
C GLU A 50 -2.83 -17.63 -1.28
N GLY A 51 -2.95 -17.49 0.02
CA GLY A 51 -1.83 -17.63 0.93
C GLY A 51 -1.05 -16.36 1.11
N ASP A 52 0.06 -16.47 1.82
CA ASP A 52 0.91 -15.32 2.13
C ASP A 52 1.73 -14.90 0.92
N LEU A 53 2.12 -13.63 0.91
CA LEU A 53 3.00 -13.12 -0.12
C LEU A 53 4.37 -13.81 -0.02
N PRO A 54 4.95 -14.25 -1.15
CA PRO A 54 6.32 -14.71 -1.14
C PRO A 54 7.26 -13.60 -0.66
N GLU A 55 8.33 -13.97 0.00
CA GLU A 55 9.22 -13.00 0.63
C GLU A 55 9.74 -11.94 -0.34
N LYS A 56 10.14 -12.35 -1.54
CA LYS A 56 10.67 -11.43 -2.53
C LYS A 56 9.64 -10.40 -2.96
N GLU A 57 8.45 -10.85 -3.31
CA GLU A 57 7.38 -9.95 -3.74
C GLU A 57 6.90 -9.09 -2.59
N ARG A 58 6.91 -9.63 -1.39
CA ARG A 58 6.54 -8.87 -0.21
C ARG A 58 7.49 -7.69 0.00
N GLU A 59 8.79 -7.92 -0.11
CA GLU A 59 9.77 -6.85 0.05
C GLU A 59 9.63 -5.80 -1.05
N GLU A 60 9.40 -6.23 -2.29
CA GLU A 60 9.22 -5.30 -3.39
C GLU A 60 7.98 -4.43 -3.20
N LEU A 61 6.86 -5.05 -2.83
CA LEU A 61 5.63 -4.31 -2.55
C LEU A 61 5.78 -3.38 -1.37
N ARG A 62 6.50 -3.83 -0.34
CA ARG A 62 6.73 -3.00 0.83
C ARG A 62 7.49 -1.73 0.46
N GLU A 63 8.55 -1.86 -0.33
CA GLU A 63 9.31 -0.70 -0.77
C GLU A 63 8.46 0.26 -1.58
N ILE A 64 7.63 -0.29 -2.47
CA ILE A 64 6.77 0.55 -3.31
C ILE A 64 5.75 1.30 -2.47
N ILE A 65 5.03 0.59 -1.60
CA ILE A 65 3.96 1.23 -0.85
C ILE A 65 4.48 2.20 0.21
N THR A 66 5.59 1.85 0.87
CA THR A 66 6.17 2.76 1.85
C THR A 66 6.72 4.01 1.17
N GLY A 67 7.27 3.84 -0.05
CA GLY A 67 7.72 4.98 -0.83
C GLY A 67 6.58 5.93 -1.19
N ILE A 68 5.44 5.38 -1.59
CA ILE A 68 4.26 6.20 -1.89
C ILE A 68 3.79 6.95 -0.64
N PHE A 69 3.72 6.24 0.48
CA PHE A 69 3.29 6.87 1.74
C PHE A 69 4.26 7.95 2.18
N GLN A 70 5.56 7.71 2.05
CA GLN A 70 6.55 8.72 2.40
C GLN A 70 6.42 9.98 1.55
N GLN A 71 6.18 9.83 0.26
CA GLN A 71 5.95 10.96 -0.62
C GLN A 71 4.75 11.79 -0.17
N LYS A 72 3.67 11.12 0.18
CA LYS A 72 2.47 11.80 0.65
C LYS A 72 2.71 12.50 1.98
N MET A 73 3.39 11.83 2.90
CA MET A 73 3.70 12.41 4.21
C MET A 73 4.62 13.62 4.08
N ASN A 74 5.64 13.52 3.25
CA ASN A 74 6.56 14.63 3.01
C ASN A 74 5.83 15.82 2.39
N LYS A 75 4.94 15.54 1.44
CA LYS A 75 4.17 16.59 0.79
C LYS A 75 3.29 17.34 1.78
N HIS A 76 2.71 16.63 2.73
CA HIS A 76 1.87 17.26 3.75
C HIS A 76 2.67 17.94 4.85
N ASN A 77 3.92 17.55 5.03
CA ASN A 77 4.78 18.09 6.08
C ASN A 77 5.67 19.22 5.59
N ILE A 78 5.65 19.52 4.32
CA ILE A 78 6.43 20.63 3.77
C ILE A 78 5.82 21.94 4.23
N LYS A 79 6.63 22.77 4.78
CA LYS A 79 6.20 24.08 5.26
C LYS A 79 6.75 25.18 4.38
#